data_b7ca9856c9eee09576f76eb17c95a763
#
_entry.id   b7ca9856c9eee09576f76eb17c95a763
#
_cell.length_a   1.000
_cell.length_b   1.000
_cell.length_c   1.000
_cell.angle_alpha   90.00
_cell.angle_beta   90.00
_cell.angle_gamma   90.00
#
_symmetry.space_group_name_H-M   'P 1'
#
loop_
_entity.id
_entity.type
_entity.pdbx_description
1 polymer ?
#
loop_
_entity_poly.entity_id
_entity_poly.type
_entity_poly.pdbx_seq_one_letter_code
_entity_poly.pdbx_strand_id
1 'polypeptide(L)'
;MGLNPGFLLGWIVLLQFIFTLVFSIQCYPLQPGGLIAFQALLLGLTDAYHVLHEIETNLEVILLLVFMVSAIFFMKNLLMVIFTKLLQSIKSKLLLSLLFVISAAFLSAFLDALTVTAVLITVMVGFYHVFANSLKNNEITTKEFEQVKSFLVDIMMHGAVGTALGGVCTIVGEP
;
A
#
# COMPACT_ATOMS: atom_id res chain seq x y z
N MET A 1 38.25 21.62 14.75
CA MET A 1 36.94 21.95 14.20
C MET A 1 35.91 21.20 15.02
N GLY A 2 35.27 21.83 16.01
CA GLY A 2 34.23 21.19 16.82
C GLY A 2 32.96 21.11 16.00
N LEU A 3 32.45 19.89 15.78
CA LEU A 3 31.13 19.67 15.19
C LEU A 3 30.08 20.39 16.06
N ASN A 4 29.29 21.25 15.44
CA ASN A 4 28.22 21.98 16.13
C ASN A 4 27.25 20.96 16.73
N PRO A 5 26.95 20.97 18.06
CA PRO A 5 26.09 19.96 18.67
C PRO A 5 24.70 19.86 18.04
N GLY A 6 24.15 20.97 17.55
CA GLY A 6 22.90 20.97 16.79
C GLY A 6 22.98 20.23 15.47
N PHE A 7 24.14 20.24 14.78
CA PHE A 7 24.35 19.49 13.55
C PHE A 7 24.34 17.97 13.80
N LEU A 8 24.99 17.52 14.87
CA LEU A 8 24.98 16.10 15.25
C LEU A 8 23.60 15.61 15.66
N LEU A 9 22.87 16.41 16.43
CA LEU A 9 21.49 16.11 16.83
C LEU A 9 20.57 16.02 15.60
N GLY A 10 20.71 16.93 14.63
CA GLY A 10 19.97 16.88 13.38
C GLY A 10 20.19 15.59 12.59
N TRP A 11 21.45 15.12 12.51
CA TRP A 11 21.76 13.83 11.87
C TRP A 11 21.17 12.63 12.61
N ILE A 12 21.16 12.64 13.92
CA ILE A 12 20.54 11.57 14.73
C ILE A 12 19.04 11.49 14.45
N VAL A 13 18.34 12.63 14.45
CA VAL A 13 16.91 12.70 14.17
C VAL A 13 16.60 12.26 12.73
N LEU A 14 17.43 12.65 11.77
CA LEU A 14 17.30 12.21 10.38
C LEU A 14 17.45 10.69 10.25
N LEU A 15 18.46 10.11 10.89
CA LEU A 15 18.67 8.66 10.87
C LEU A 15 17.51 7.90 11.54
N GLN A 16 16.96 8.42 12.63
CA GLN A 16 15.75 7.88 13.26
C GLN A 16 14.57 7.92 12.31
N PHE A 17 14.39 9.00 11.57
CA PHE A 17 13.31 9.13 10.58
C PHE A 17 13.47 8.12 9.45
N ILE A 18 14.68 7.98 8.87
CA ILE A 18 14.98 6.98 7.84
C ILE A 18 14.71 5.56 8.37
N PHE A 19 15.17 5.26 9.58
CA PHE A 19 14.91 3.96 10.22
C PHE A 19 13.42 3.68 10.35
N THR A 20 12.63 4.68 10.77
CA THR A 20 11.17 4.58 10.88
C THR A 20 10.52 4.26 9.54
N LEU A 21 10.98 4.91 8.45
CA LEU A 21 10.49 4.64 7.10
C LEU A 21 10.82 3.22 6.62
N VAL A 22 12.05 2.75 6.86
CA VAL A 22 12.48 1.39 6.48
C VAL A 22 11.61 0.32 7.18
N PHE A 23 11.24 0.54 8.43
CA PHE A 23 10.42 -0.40 9.20
C PHE A 23 8.91 -0.13 9.10
N SER A 24 8.49 0.82 8.27
CA SER A 24 7.07 1.19 8.10
C SER A 24 6.17 0.03 7.63
N ILE A 25 6.74 -0.98 6.99
CA ILE A 25 6.01 -2.19 6.55
C ILE A 25 5.56 -3.03 7.76
N GLN A 26 6.30 -2.99 8.87
CA GLN A 26 6.02 -3.77 10.08
C GLN A 26 5.35 -2.96 11.20
N CYS A 27 5.52 -1.64 11.20
CA CYS A 27 4.99 -0.74 12.20
C CYS A 27 4.26 0.43 11.54
N TYR A 28 3.14 0.88 12.13
CA TYR A 28 2.47 2.10 11.66
C TYR A 28 3.42 3.30 11.78
N PRO A 29 3.86 3.94 10.67
CA PRO A 29 4.91 4.97 10.71
C PRO A 29 4.43 6.29 11.32
N LEU A 30 3.11 6.51 11.44
CA LEU A 30 2.54 7.76 11.94
C LEU A 30 2.90 8.03 13.40
N GLN A 31 2.84 7.01 14.26
CA GLN A 31 3.14 7.16 15.69
C GLN A 31 4.62 7.47 15.93
N PRO A 32 5.59 6.66 15.43
CA PRO A 32 7.00 6.97 15.63
C PRO A 32 7.42 8.26 14.90
N GLY A 33 6.82 8.58 13.73
CA GLY A 33 7.06 9.85 13.04
C GLY A 33 6.63 11.06 13.87
N GLY A 34 5.46 10.99 14.52
CA GLY A 34 4.99 12.02 15.44
C GLY A 34 5.89 12.19 16.66
N LEU A 35 6.43 11.09 17.23
CA LEU A 35 7.39 11.15 18.34
C LEU A 35 8.71 11.80 17.91
N ILE A 36 9.20 11.53 16.70
CA ILE A 36 10.42 12.16 16.15
C ILE A 36 10.20 13.66 15.96
N ALA A 37 9.05 14.07 15.43
CA ALA A 37 8.70 15.48 15.29
C ALA A 37 8.65 16.20 16.64
N PHE A 38 8.03 15.58 17.64
CA PHE A 38 8.02 16.10 19.02
C PHE A 38 9.42 16.17 19.64
N GLN A 39 10.26 15.16 19.41
CA GLN A 39 11.65 15.15 19.82
C GLN A 39 12.45 16.30 19.18
N ALA A 40 12.24 16.59 17.90
CA ALA A 40 12.89 17.71 17.21
C ALA A 40 12.52 19.06 17.84
N LEU A 41 11.26 19.25 18.26
CA LEU A 41 10.81 20.43 19.00
C LEU A 41 11.50 20.54 20.38
N LEU A 42 11.54 19.46 21.15
CA LEU A 42 12.18 19.46 22.48
C LEU A 42 13.69 19.72 22.41
N LEU A 43 14.36 19.25 21.37
CA LEU A 43 15.79 19.48 21.16
C LEU A 43 16.11 20.86 20.59
N GLY A 44 15.09 21.70 20.31
CA GLY A 44 15.29 23.02 19.75
C GLY A 44 15.82 23.02 18.30
N LEU A 45 15.63 21.92 17.56
CA LEU A 45 15.97 21.83 16.15
C LEU A 45 14.96 22.58 15.26
N THR A 46 13.75 22.73 15.75
CA THR A 46 12.68 23.53 15.17
C THR A 46 11.86 24.18 16.29
N ASP A 47 11.04 25.16 15.97
CA ASP A 47 10.10 25.78 16.90
C ASP A 47 8.66 25.66 16.41
N ALA A 48 7.71 25.95 17.28
CA ALA A 48 6.28 25.86 16.97
C ALA A 48 5.86 26.82 15.85
N TYR A 49 6.53 27.95 15.72
CA TYR A 49 6.23 28.93 14.66
C TYR A 49 6.63 28.40 13.28
N HIS A 50 7.84 27.82 13.15
CA HIS A 50 8.27 27.18 11.91
C HIS A 50 7.38 26.01 11.52
N VAL A 51 6.99 25.15 12.48
CA VAL A 51 6.06 24.05 12.21
C VAL A 51 4.72 24.56 11.72
N LEU A 52 4.16 25.61 12.35
CA LEU A 52 2.90 26.20 11.91
C LEU A 52 3.02 26.81 10.51
N HIS A 53 4.09 27.53 10.24
CA HIS A 53 4.36 28.13 8.93
C HIS A 53 4.47 27.08 7.82
N GLU A 54 5.17 25.95 8.07
CA GLU A 54 5.25 24.82 7.13
C GLU A 54 3.87 24.18 6.88
N ILE A 55 3.05 24.05 7.91
CA ILE A 55 1.68 23.53 7.76
C ILE A 55 0.83 24.48 6.91
N GLU A 56 0.89 25.78 7.16
CA GLU A 56 0.13 26.79 6.41
C GLU A 56 0.57 26.83 4.93
N THR A 57 1.87 26.79 4.69
CA THR A 57 2.45 26.83 3.33
C THR A 57 2.10 25.58 2.52
N ASN A 58 2.04 24.42 3.18
CA ASN A 58 1.77 23.14 2.53
C ASN A 58 0.35 22.61 2.80
N LEU A 59 -0.58 23.45 3.21
CA LEU A 59 -1.92 23.04 3.61
C LEU A 59 -2.65 22.28 2.52
N GLU A 60 -2.51 22.70 1.26
CA GLU A 60 -3.15 22.03 0.11
C GLU A 60 -2.66 20.60 -0.05
N VAL A 61 -1.34 20.37 0.11
CA VAL A 61 -0.73 19.03 0.03
C VAL A 61 -1.18 18.16 1.21
N ILE A 62 -1.22 18.73 2.42
CA ILE A 62 -1.67 18.01 3.62
C ILE A 62 -3.14 17.59 3.48
N LEU A 63 -4.01 18.49 3.03
CA LEU A 63 -5.42 18.19 2.78
C LEU A 63 -5.58 17.11 1.70
N LEU A 64 -4.83 17.21 0.59
CA LEU A 64 -4.84 16.20 -0.46
C LEU A 64 -4.47 14.83 0.11
N LEU A 65 -3.40 14.72 0.90
CA LEU A 65 -2.99 13.47 1.53
C LEU A 65 -4.06 12.92 2.49
N VAL A 66 -4.67 13.76 3.33
CA VAL A 66 -5.72 13.35 4.26
C VAL A 66 -6.95 12.83 3.52
N PHE A 67 -7.41 13.55 2.48
CA PHE A 67 -8.55 13.12 1.66
C PHE A 67 -8.24 11.86 0.86
N MET A 68 -7.03 11.74 0.32
CA MET A 68 -6.58 10.55 -0.41
C MET A 68 -6.58 9.31 0.50
N VAL A 69 -5.96 9.38 1.68
CA VAL A 69 -5.95 8.27 2.66
C VAL A 69 -7.37 7.91 3.10
N SER A 70 -8.23 8.90 3.33
CA SER A 70 -9.63 8.67 3.69
C SER A 70 -10.39 7.99 2.56
N ALA A 71 -10.23 8.43 1.32
CA ALA A 71 -10.85 7.81 0.14
C ALA A 71 -10.40 6.36 -0.03
N ILE A 72 -9.10 6.07 0.11
CA ILE A 72 -8.53 4.72 0.05
C ILE A 72 -9.19 3.81 1.08
N PHE A 73 -9.35 4.28 2.32
CA PHE A 73 -9.98 3.51 3.39
C PHE A 73 -11.43 3.12 3.04
N PHE A 74 -12.22 4.03 2.49
CA PHE A 74 -13.58 3.75 2.03
C PHE A 74 -13.62 2.83 0.82
N MET A 75 -12.70 3.02 -0.13
CA MET A 75 -12.64 2.25 -1.37
C MET A 75 -12.14 0.81 -1.18
N LYS A 76 -11.41 0.51 -0.12
CA LYS A 76 -10.85 -0.83 0.14
C LYS A 76 -11.89 -1.95 0.04
N ASN A 77 -13.04 -1.76 0.67
CA ASN A 77 -14.11 -2.76 0.65
C ASN A 77 -14.72 -2.92 -0.75
N LEU A 78 -14.87 -1.83 -1.49
CA LEU A 78 -15.33 -1.86 -2.87
C LEU A 78 -14.35 -2.63 -3.77
N LEU A 79 -13.05 -2.38 -3.62
CA LEU A 79 -12.01 -3.10 -4.34
C LEU A 79 -12.06 -4.61 -4.08
N MET A 80 -12.18 -5.01 -2.81
CA MET A 80 -12.32 -6.42 -2.45
C MET A 80 -13.54 -7.06 -3.14
N VAL A 81 -14.67 -6.38 -3.18
CA VAL A 81 -15.89 -6.87 -3.86
C VAL A 81 -15.66 -6.99 -5.37
N ILE A 82 -15.03 -6.01 -6.01
CA ILE A 82 -14.74 -6.03 -7.46
C ILE A 82 -13.85 -7.24 -7.80
N PHE A 83 -12.69 -7.39 -7.15
CA PHE A 83 -11.76 -8.47 -7.45
C PHE A 83 -12.33 -9.85 -7.10
N THR A 84 -13.08 -9.97 -6.00
CA THR A 84 -13.74 -11.23 -5.65
C THR A 84 -14.81 -11.62 -6.67
N LYS A 85 -15.62 -10.67 -7.13
CA LYS A 85 -16.63 -10.92 -8.19
C LYS A 85 -15.97 -11.30 -9.51
N LEU A 86 -14.87 -10.66 -9.89
CA LEU A 86 -14.11 -11.03 -11.10
C LEU A 86 -13.66 -12.48 -11.03
N LEU A 87 -13.07 -12.91 -9.90
CA LEU A 87 -12.63 -14.29 -9.70
C LEU A 87 -13.76 -15.32 -9.75
N GLN A 88 -14.93 -14.98 -9.22
CA GLN A 88 -16.06 -15.90 -9.15
C GLN A 88 -16.88 -15.97 -10.45
N SER A 89 -16.96 -14.88 -11.21
CA SER A 89 -17.86 -14.78 -12.36
C SER A 89 -17.26 -15.30 -13.67
N ILE A 90 -15.93 -15.33 -13.80
CA ILE A 90 -15.26 -15.59 -15.07
C ILE A 90 -14.62 -16.97 -15.06
N LYS A 91 -15.11 -17.83 -15.96
CA LYS A 91 -14.61 -19.23 -16.09
C LYS A 91 -13.36 -19.35 -16.98
N SER A 92 -13.13 -18.40 -17.88
CA SER A 92 -11.96 -18.40 -18.78
C SER A 92 -10.75 -17.81 -18.10
N LYS A 93 -9.69 -18.59 -17.93
CA LYS A 93 -8.44 -18.17 -17.27
C LYS A 93 -7.80 -16.96 -17.95
N LEU A 94 -7.78 -16.93 -19.28
CA LEU A 94 -7.19 -15.85 -20.08
C LEU A 94 -8.00 -14.55 -19.95
N LEU A 95 -9.33 -14.65 -20.04
CA LEU A 95 -10.22 -13.50 -19.89
C LEU A 95 -10.15 -12.93 -18.45
N LEU A 96 -10.09 -13.81 -17.47
CA LEU A 96 -9.95 -13.44 -16.07
C LEU A 96 -8.64 -12.68 -15.81
N SER A 97 -7.51 -13.21 -16.30
CA SER A 97 -6.20 -12.54 -16.18
C SER A 97 -6.20 -11.16 -16.85
N LEU A 98 -6.75 -11.06 -18.07
CA LEU A 98 -6.85 -9.78 -18.79
C LEU A 98 -7.69 -8.76 -18.02
N LEU A 99 -8.87 -9.16 -17.54
CA LEU A 99 -9.76 -8.28 -16.77
C LEU A 99 -9.14 -7.87 -15.42
N PHE A 100 -8.37 -8.75 -14.79
CA PHE A 100 -7.61 -8.40 -13.59
C PHE A 100 -6.58 -7.32 -13.87
N VAL A 101 -5.79 -7.47 -14.94
CA VAL A 101 -4.80 -6.44 -15.35
C VAL A 101 -5.48 -5.11 -15.63
N ILE A 102 -6.54 -5.11 -16.44
CA ILE A 102 -7.25 -3.88 -16.81
C ILE A 102 -7.89 -3.23 -15.57
N SER A 103 -8.55 -4.01 -14.72
CA SER A 103 -9.17 -3.49 -13.50
C SER A 103 -8.13 -2.95 -12.53
N ALA A 104 -7.01 -3.66 -12.35
CA ALA A 104 -5.91 -3.23 -11.50
C ALA A 104 -5.27 -1.95 -12.02
N ALA A 105 -5.03 -1.84 -13.34
CA ALA A 105 -4.50 -0.64 -13.98
C ALA A 105 -5.45 0.55 -13.83
N PHE A 106 -6.74 0.34 -14.12
CA PHE A 106 -7.75 1.39 -13.98
C PHE A 106 -7.84 1.90 -12.54
N LEU A 107 -7.90 1.00 -11.58
CA LEU A 107 -8.01 1.37 -10.18
C LEU A 107 -6.73 2.05 -9.66
N SER A 108 -5.57 1.58 -10.08
CA SER A 108 -4.28 2.17 -9.69
C SER A 108 -4.04 3.55 -10.29
N ALA A 109 -4.71 3.89 -11.39
CA ALA A 109 -4.67 5.25 -11.92
C ALA A 109 -5.36 6.29 -11.03
N PHE A 110 -6.32 5.87 -10.20
CA PHE A 110 -7.06 6.74 -9.27
C PHE A 110 -6.69 6.54 -7.79
N LEU A 111 -6.07 5.41 -7.49
CA LEU A 111 -5.60 5.02 -6.16
C LEU A 111 -4.10 4.74 -6.24
N ASP A 112 -3.41 4.79 -5.10
CA ASP A 112 -2.00 4.42 -5.10
C ASP A 112 -1.79 2.92 -5.46
N ALA A 113 -0.70 2.62 -6.15
CA ALA A 113 -0.37 1.28 -6.59
C ALA A 113 -0.19 0.30 -5.41
N LEU A 114 0.29 0.78 -4.25
CA LEU A 114 0.50 -0.04 -3.05
C LEU A 114 -0.84 -0.50 -2.47
N THR A 115 -1.84 0.38 -2.40
CA THR A 115 -3.18 0.03 -1.89
C THR A 115 -3.85 -1.00 -2.78
N VAL A 116 -3.85 -0.80 -4.11
CA VAL A 116 -4.44 -1.77 -5.04
C VAL A 116 -3.73 -3.12 -4.94
N THR A 117 -2.40 -3.13 -4.88
CA THR A 117 -1.61 -4.35 -4.71
C THR A 117 -1.91 -5.06 -3.38
N ALA A 118 -2.02 -4.31 -2.27
CA ALA A 118 -2.35 -4.89 -0.97
C ALA A 118 -3.74 -5.55 -0.97
N VAL A 119 -4.72 -4.95 -1.65
CA VAL A 119 -6.06 -5.55 -1.81
C VAL A 119 -5.99 -6.80 -2.68
N LEU A 120 -5.24 -6.78 -3.81
CA LEU A 120 -5.02 -7.96 -4.64
C LEU A 120 -4.45 -9.13 -3.83
N ILE A 121 -3.38 -8.88 -3.07
CA ILE A 121 -2.76 -9.89 -2.19
C ILE A 121 -3.79 -10.43 -1.19
N THR A 122 -4.56 -9.57 -0.55
CA THR A 122 -5.56 -9.96 0.44
C THR A 122 -6.61 -10.88 -0.17
N VAL A 123 -7.11 -10.56 -1.36
CA VAL A 123 -8.08 -11.37 -2.10
C VAL A 123 -7.48 -12.72 -2.48
N MET A 124 -6.25 -12.74 -3.03
CA MET A 124 -5.58 -13.99 -3.44
C MET A 124 -5.30 -14.90 -2.25
N VAL A 125 -4.83 -14.35 -1.13
CA VAL A 125 -4.62 -15.10 0.12
C VAL A 125 -5.95 -15.65 0.66
N GLY A 126 -7.04 -14.88 0.58
CA GLY A 126 -8.37 -15.36 0.94
C GLY A 126 -8.78 -16.58 0.12
N PHE A 127 -8.65 -16.53 -1.21
CA PHE A 127 -8.94 -17.67 -2.08
C PHE A 127 -8.00 -18.86 -1.81
N TYR A 128 -6.72 -18.62 -1.63
CA TYR A 128 -5.78 -19.68 -1.24
C TYR A 128 -6.23 -20.42 0.02
N HIS A 129 -6.66 -19.71 1.06
CA HIS A 129 -7.16 -20.33 2.29
C HIS A 129 -8.43 -21.15 2.07
N VAL A 130 -9.35 -20.69 1.23
CA VAL A 130 -10.57 -21.44 0.89
C VAL A 130 -10.18 -22.77 0.24
N PHE A 131 -9.33 -22.76 -0.79
CA PHE A 131 -8.90 -23.99 -1.47
C PHE A 131 -8.03 -24.89 -0.57
N ALA A 132 -7.19 -24.32 0.30
CA ALA A 132 -6.41 -25.08 1.27
C ALA A 132 -7.32 -25.82 2.28
N ASN A 133 -8.43 -25.20 2.68
CA ASN A 133 -9.42 -25.86 3.54
C ASN A 133 -10.19 -26.96 2.77
N SER A 134 -10.57 -26.72 1.52
CA SER A 134 -11.19 -27.75 0.68
C SER A 134 -10.28 -28.97 0.46
N LEU A 135 -8.95 -28.75 0.35
CA LEU A 135 -7.99 -29.85 0.32
C LEU A 135 -7.96 -30.63 1.64
N LYS A 136 -7.98 -29.95 2.79
CA LYS A 136 -8.02 -30.60 4.12
C LYS A 136 -9.30 -31.41 4.31
N ASN A 137 -10.42 -30.97 3.75
CA ASN A 137 -11.71 -31.65 3.81
C ASN A 137 -11.84 -32.78 2.77
N ASN A 138 -10.81 -33.09 1.98
CA ASN A 138 -10.82 -34.05 0.87
C ASN A 138 -11.86 -33.75 -0.23
N GLU A 139 -12.25 -32.47 -0.40
CA GLU A 139 -13.16 -32.02 -1.46
C GLU A 139 -12.45 -31.86 -2.81
N ILE A 140 -11.14 -31.61 -2.79
CA ILE A 140 -10.27 -31.49 -3.96
C ILE A 140 -9.01 -32.31 -3.81
N THR A 141 -8.41 -32.66 -4.93
CA THR A 141 -7.13 -33.42 -4.95
C THR A 141 -5.93 -32.50 -4.80
N THR A 142 -4.80 -33.02 -4.36
CA THR A 142 -3.53 -32.28 -4.27
C THR A 142 -3.13 -31.66 -5.62
N LYS A 143 -3.40 -32.36 -6.72
CA LYS A 143 -3.09 -31.90 -8.06
C LYS A 143 -3.94 -30.67 -8.45
N GLU A 144 -5.22 -30.68 -8.13
CA GLU A 144 -6.12 -29.55 -8.36
C GLU A 144 -5.72 -28.35 -7.51
N PHE A 145 -5.36 -28.56 -6.25
CA PHE A 145 -4.86 -27.52 -5.38
C PHE A 145 -3.61 -26.83 -5.93
N GLU A 146 -2.59 -27.58 -6.39
CA GLU A 146 -1.38 -27.01 -6.98
C GLU A 146 -1.67 -26.24 -8.28
N GLN A 147 -2.65 -26.70 -9.09
CA GLN A 147 -3.08 -25.94 -10.28
C GLN A 147 -3.74 -24.61 -9.91
N VAL A 148 -4.60 -24.59 -8.89
CA VAL A 148 -5.24 -23.36 -8.40
C VAL A 148 -4.19 -22.41 -7.82
N LYS A 149 -3.27 -22.92 -7.01
CA LYS A 149 -2.20 -22.13 -6.42
C LYS A 149 -1.32 -21.46 -7.49
N SER A 150 -0.88 -22.22 -8.51
CA SER A 150 -0.13 -21.67 -9.64
C SER A 150 -0.93 -20.57 -10.36
N PHE A 151 -2.22 -20.80 -10.60
CA PHE A 151 -3.10 -19.84 -11.24
C PHE A 151 -3.30 -18.56 -10.42
N LEU A 152 -3.43 -18.66 -9.09
CA LEU A 152 -3.53 -17.46 -8.21
C LEU A 152 -2.23 -16.66 -8.23
N VAL A 153 -1.07 -17.31 -8.28
CA VAL A 153 0.23 -16.65 -8.41
C VAL A 153 0.31 -15.91 -9.76
N ASP A 154 -0.09 -16.55 -10.85
CA ASP A 154 -0.07 -15.94 -12.18
C ASP A 154 -0.97 -14.70 -12.25
N ILE A 155 -2.19 -14.77 -11.71
CA ILE A 155 -3.10 -13.62 -11.63
C ILE A 155 -2.50 -12.50 -10.78
N MET A 156 -1.88 -12.83 -9.65
CA MET A 156 -1.26 -11.83 -8.77
C MET A 156 -0.11 -11.10 -9.49
N MET A 157 0.73 -11.83 -10.22
CA MET A 157 1.80 -11.23 -11.03
C MET A 157 1.23 -10.31 -12.13
N HIS A 158 0.20 -10.76 -12.84
CA HIS A 158 -0.47 -9.94 -13.86
C HIS A 158 -1.13 -8.69 -13.22
N GLY A 159 -1.79 -8.83 -12.08
CA GLY A 159 -2.36 -7.73 -11.32
C GLY A 159 -1.30 -6.71 -10.88
N ALA A 160 -0.14 -7.17 -10.40
CA ALA A 160 0.98 -6.30 -10.02
C ALA A 160 1.52 -5.49 -11.22
N VAL A 161 1.63 -6.11 -12.41
CA VAL A 161 1.98 -5.38 -13.64
C VAL A 161 0.91 -4.35 -13.99
N GLY A 162 -0.38 -4.73 -13.85
CA GLY A 162 -1.49 -3.81 -14.07
C GLY A 162 -1.45 -2.60 -13.13
N THR A 163 -1.20 -2.81 -11.84
CA THR A 163 -1.09 -1.70 -10.87
C THR A 163 0.08 -0.77 -11.19
N ALA A 164 1.24 -1.31 -11.57
CA ALA A 164 2.39 -0.50 -11.95
C ALA A 164 2.11 0.35 -13.19
N LEU A 165 1.51 -0.25 -14.23
CA LEU A 165 1.14 0.47 -15.46
C LEU A 165 0.08 1.55 -15.20
N GLY A 166 -0.90 1.27 -14.34
CA GLY A 166 -1.96 2.23 -13.99
C GLY A 166 -1.44 3.38 -13.15
N GLY A 167 -0.55 3.09 -12.19
CA GLY A 167 0.05 4.11 -11.31
C GLY A 167 0.81 5.18 -12.09
N VAL A 168 1.57 4.78 -13.11
CA VAL A 168 2.33 5.72 -13.94
C VAL A 168 1.44 6.63 -14.81
N CYS A 169 0.17 6.26 -15.03
CA CYS A 169 -0.73 7.05 -15.89
C CYS A 169 -1.22 8.37 -15.26
N THR A 170 -1.15 8.50 -13.94
CA THR A 170 -1.65 9.69 -13.22
C THR A 170 -0.72 10.10 -12.09
N ILE A 171 -0.72 11.39 -11.74
CA ILE A 171 0.03 11.94 -10.59
C ILE A 171 -0.50 11.39 -9.25
N VAL A 172 -1.74 10.87 -9.22
CA VAL A 172 -2.36 10.32 -8.01
C VAL A 172 -1.91 8.87 -7.76
N GLY A 173 -1.69 8.11 -8.83
CA GLY A 173 -1.28 6.70 -8.74
C GLY A 173 0.16 6.51 -8.26
N GLU A 174 1.04 7.43 -8.62
CA GLU A 174 2.45 7.47 -8.17
C GLU A 174 2.86 8.94 -8.01
N PRO A 175 2.70 9.52 -6.80
CA PRO A 175 3.05 10.92 -6.52
C PRO A 175 4.56 11.18 -6.48
#